data_682e11bc52f80885400e632a43ef750c
#
_entry.id   682e11bc52f80885400e632a43ef750c
#
_cell.length_a   1.000
_cell.length_b   1.000
_cell.length_c   1.000
_cell.angle_alpha   90.00
_cell.angle_beta   90.00
_cell.angle_gamma   90.00
#
_symmetry.space_group_name_H-M   'P 1'
#
loop_
_entity.id
_entity.type
_entity.pdbx_description
1 polymer ?
#
loop_
_entity_poly.entity_id
_entity_poly.type
_entity_poly.pdbx_seq_one_letter_code
_entity_poly.pdbx_strand_id
1 'polypeptide(L)'
;MSNIKTYQNGNYMVSIDLDNGTKTRENDLSFFKADFPECCDYKITNCCPFGNCQFCHENSTPNGKHGDILGEQGIKVLESFHEYTELAIGGGDPLSHPDLIPFLRKCKELNLIPNMTVHQFAFMKNQELIEQLVNEKLIYGIGVSLVDPLQPQFLRTISKYPNLVLHVINGIVTMDTLRALKNRGLKILILGYKTVRRGEEYIKEDWAKELVANKQKAIYDNLGRMIDEKWFSVISFDNLAIKQLEPKRLMSEEDWNTMYMGDDGQDGEQTSASMYIDGVEMQYARNSCDVNHRYDIGNKTVTEMYQFLRDLNGGNDETNS
;
A
#
# COMPACT_ATOMS: atom_id res chain seq x y z
N MET A 1 0.22 -26.79 -9.57
CA MET A 1 0.69 -26.83 -8.18
C MET A 1 0.58 -25.41 -7.64
N SER A 2 -0.01 -25.23 -6.48
CA SER A 2 -0.08 -23.89 -5.84
C SER A 2 1.33 -23.39 -5.56
N ASN A 3 1.60 -22.12 -5.85
CA ASN A 3 2.90 -21.48 -5.64
C ASN A 3 2.97 -20.85 -4.24
N ILE A 4 2.65 -21.66 -3.22
CA ILE A 4 2.62 -21.22 -1.83
C ILE A 4 4.04 -21.24 -1.26
N LYS A 5 4.43 -20.16 -0.61
CA LYS A 5 5.64 -20.04 0.21
C LYS A 5 5.25 -19.89 1.66
N THR A 6 6.00 -20.56 2.54
CA THR A 6 5.78 -20.54 3.98
C THR A 6 7.07 -20.19 4.70
N TYR A 7 6.99 -19.30 5.69
CA TYR A 7 8.14 -18.90 6.49
C TYR A 7 7.72 -18.55 7.92
N GLN A 8 8.66 -18.66 8.85
CA GLN A 8 8.48 -18.26 10.25
C GLN A 8 8.72 -16.75 10.39
N ASN A 9 7.85 -16.04 11.11
CA ASN A 9 8.07 -14.66 11.50
C ASN A 9 7.71 -14.48 12.98
N GLY A 10 8.73 -14.32 13.82
CA GLY A 10 8.54 -14.25 15.26
C GLY A 10 7.83 -15.50 15.83
N ASN A 11 6.64 -15.31 16.41
CA ASN A 11 5.90 -16.40 17.06
C ASN A 11 4.84 -17.08 16.15
N TYR A 12 4.85 -16.84 14.84
CA TYR A 12 3.84 -17.38 13.91
C TYR A 12 4.43 -17.79 12.55
N MET A 13 3.70 -18.64 11.86
CA MET A 13 3.97 -19.03 10.48
C MET A 13 3.18 -18.14 9.53
N VAL A 14 3.82 -17.71 8.46
CA VAL A 14 3.18 -17.00 7.35
C VAL A 14 3.17 -17.92 6.13
N SER A 15 2.01 -18.04 5.48
CA SER A 15 1.89 -18.70 4.17
C SER A 15 1.35 -17.70 3.17
N ILE A 16 2.05 -17.54 2.04
CA ILE A 16 1.66 -16.64 0.95
C ILE A 16 1.55 -17.41 -0.36
N ASP A 17 0.40 -17.26 -1.04
CA ASP A 17 0.20 -17.75 -2.40
C ASP A 17 0.65 -16.69 -3.40
N LEU A 18 1.77 -16.96 -4.08
CA LEU A 18 2.37 -16.03 -5.04
C LEU A 18 1.55 -15.87 -6.33
N ASP A 19 0.56 -16.73 -6.58
CA ASP A 19 -0.28 -16.63 -7.77
C ASP A 19 -1.41 -15.59 -7.61
N ASN A 20 -1.85 -15.33 -6.37
CA ASN A 20 -2.98 -14.43 -6.10
C ASN A 20 -2.77 -13.43 -4.94
N GLY A 21 -1.67 -13.57 -4.18
CA GLY A 21 -1.33 -12.70 -3.05
C GLY A 21 -2.08 -12.99 -1.76
N THR A 22 -2.83 -14.11 -1.67
CA THR A 22 -3.49 -14.51 -0.42
C THR A 22 -2.44 -14.87 0.62
N LYS A 23 -2.55 -14.25 1.80
CA LYS A 23 -1.65 -14.47 2.93
C LYS A 23 -2.45 -14.96 4.12
N THR A 24 -1.92 -15.95 4.83
CA THR A 24 -2.45 -16.45 6.10
C THR A 24 -1.36 -16.44 7.16
N ARG A 25 -1.75 -16.25 8.41
CA ARG A 25 -0.90 -16.32 9.59
C ARG A 25 -1.47 -17.39 10.54
N GLU A 26 -0.60 -18.20 11.10
CA GLU A 26 -0.99 -19.28 12.00
C GLU A 26 -0.04 -19.35 13.20
N ASN A 27 -0.60 -19.44 14.40
CA ASN A 27 0.09 -19.85 15.63
C ASN A 27 -0.92 -20.41 16.65
N ASP A 28 -0.40 -20.94 17.75
CA ASP A 28 -1.21 -21.48 18.87
C ASP A 28 -1.51 -20.41 19.95
N LEU A 29 -1.13 -19.15 19.72
CA LEU A 29 -1.28 -18.05 20.66
C LEU A 29 -2.41 -17.11 20.24
N SER A 30 -2.87 -16.28 21.17
CA SER A 30 -3.92 -15.29 20.90
C SER A 30 -3.41 -14.01 20.23
N PHE A 31 -2.11 -13.89 19.92
CA PHE A 31 -1.49 -12.73 19.34
C PHE A 31 -0.35 -13.09 18.39
N PHE A 32 -0.09 -12.22 17.42
CA PHE A 32 1.03 -12.33 16.49
C PHE A 32 2.10 -11.31 16.86
N LYS A 33 3.36 -11.75 16.92
CA LYS A 33 4.52 -10.90 17.18
C LYS A 33 5.57 -11.16 16.09
N ALA A 34 5.67 -10.24 15.15
CA ALA A 34 6.64 -10.31 14.07
C ALA A 34 8.05 -9.91 14.54
N ASP A 35 9.07 -10.57 14.02
CA ASP A 35 10.48 -10.20 14.22
C ASP A 35 11.00 -9.24 13.13
N PHE A 36 10.38 -9.29 11.94
CA PHE A 36 10.70 -8.44 10.79
C PHE A 36 9.42 -8.07 10.03
N PRO A 37 9.44 -7.03 9.17
CA PRO A 37 8.25 -6.63 8.44
C PRO A 37 7.88 -7.65 7.37
N GLU A 38 6.59 -8.01 7.30
CA GLU A 38 6.05 -8.81 6.19
C GLU A 38 5.77 -7.97 4.96
N CYS A 39 5.52 -6.67 5.15
CA CYS A 39 5.25 -5.71 4.10
C CYS A 39 6.02 -4.42 4.34
N CYS A 40 6.56 -3.84 3.29
CA CYS A 40 7.21 -2.53 3.35
C CYS A 40 6.68 -1.63 2.22
N ASP A 41 6.09 -0.49 2.60
CA ASP A 41 5.85 0.61 1.67
C ASP A 41 7.20 1.20 1.26
N TYR A 42 7.64 0.95 0.03
CA TYR A 42 8.96 1.39 -0.43
C TYR A 42 8.82 2.49 -1.48
N LYS A 43 9.07 3.72 -1.06
CA LYS A 43 9.11 4.87 -1.95
C LYS A 43 10.43 4.91 -2.70
N ILE A 44 10.38 4.77 -4.02
CA ILE A 44 11.58 4.78 -4.87
C ILE A 44 11.77 6.11 -5.60
N THR A 45 10.76 6.96 -5.65
CA THR A 45 10.83 8.23 -6.38
C THR A 45 9.85 9.27 -5.84
N ASN A 46 10.20 10.55 -5.97
CA ASN A 46 9.30 11.69 -5.86
C ASN A 46 8.89 12.24 -7.23
N CYS A 47 9.47 11.70 -8.32
CA CYS A 47 9.08 12.09 -9.67
C CYS A 47 7.72 11.48 -10.02
N CYS A 48 6.78 12.32 -10.45
CA CYS A 48 5.50 11.91 -10.96
C CYS A 48 5.14 12.80 -12.15
N PRO A 49 5.25 12.30 -13.39
CA PRO A 49 4.92 13.09 -14.59
C PRO A 49 3.49 13.64 -14.58
N PHE A 50 2.60 13.03 -13.80
CA PHE A 50 1.22 13.45 -13.59
C PHE A 50 0.99 14.12 -12.23
N GLY A 51 2.05 14.58 -11.55
CA GLY A 51 2.13 14.99 -10.15
C GLY A 51 1.36 16.26 -9.74
N ASN A 52 0.22 16.54 -10.36
CA ASN A 52 -0.63 17.69 -10.07
C ASN A 52 -1.78 17.41 -9.10
N CYS A 53 -1.82 16.22 -8.48
CA CYS A 53 -2.87 15.88 -7.51
C CYS A 53 -2.80 16.83 -6.31
N GLN A 54 -3.89 17.58 -6.07
CA GLN A 54 -3.98 18.57 -4.99
C GLN A 54 -3.92 17.93 -3.60
N PHE A 55 -4.25 16.65 -3.50
CA PHE A 55 -4.28 15.85 -2.26
C PHE A 55 -3.12 14.85 -2.16
N CYS A 56 -2.03 15.02 -2.90
CA CYS A 56 -0.91 14.08 -2.89
C CYS A 56 -0.18 14.05 -1.54
N HIS A 57 -0.27 12.95 -0.84
CA HIS A 57 0.38 12.76 0.46
C HIS A 57 1.91 12.58 0.36
N GLU A 58 2.45 12.23 -0.81
CA GLU A 58 3.90 12.14 -1.06
C GLU A 58 4.50 13.45 -1.55
N ASN A 59 3.67 14.46 -1.85
CA ASN A 59 4.10 15.75 -2.39
C ASN A 59 4.91 15.63 -3.69
N SER A 60 4.63 14.58 -4.48
CA SER A 60 5.36 14.27 -5.71
C SER A 60 5.09 15.30 -6.80
N THR A 61 6.10 15.56 -7.64
CA THR A 61 6.05 16.56 -8.72
C THR A 61 6.67 15.98 -10.00
N PRO A 62 6.41 16.58 -11.18
CA PRO A 62 7.06 16.15 -12.43
C PRO A 62 8.60 16.21 -12.41
N ASN A 63 9.16 17.11 -11.58
CA ASN A 63 10.61 17.30 -11.43
C ASN A 63 11.13 16.73 -10.10
N GLY A 64 10.40 15.79 -9.49
CA GLY A 64 10.81 15.14 -8.26
C GLY A 64 12.07 14.28 -8.46
N LYS A 65 12.79 14.04 -7.37
CA LYS A 65 14.01 13.22 -7.38
C LYS A 65 13.69 11.74 -7.44
N HIS A 66 14.56 10.98 -8.07
CA HIS A 66 14.62 9.51 -7.92
C HIS A 66 15.53 9.14 -6.76
N GLY A 67 15.22 8.04 -6.09
CA GLY A 67 16.08 7.45 -5.08
C GLY A 67 17.28 6.73 -5.72
N ASP A 68 18.41 6.69 -5.02
CA ASP A 68 19.55 5.86 -5.42
C ASP A 68 19.36 4.42 -4.91
N ILE A 69 18.34 3.75 -5.46
CA ILE A 69 17.87 2.43 -5.01
C ILE A 69 18.81 1.28 -5.35
N LEU A 70 19.76 1.49 -6.26
CA LEU A 70 20.81 0.53 -6.64
C LEU A 70 22.22 0.99 -6.25
N GLY A 71 22.38 2.14 -5.61
CA GLY A 71 23.62 2.54 -4.99
C GLY A 71 23.99 1.66 -3.80
N GLU A 72 25.17 1.87 -3.25
CA GLU A 72 25.70 1.02 -2.18
C GLU A 72 24.73 0.85 -0.99
N GLN A 73 24.11 1.95 -0.55
CA GLN A 73 23.16 1.92 0.57
C GLN A 73 21.81 1.29 0.16
N GLY A 74 21.31 1.58 -1.03
CA GLY A 74 20.08 0.98 -1.57
C GLY A 74 20.18 -0.54 -1.68
N ILE A 75 21.29 -1.04 -2.19
CA ILE A 75 21.57 -2.49 -2.27
C ILE A 75 21.64 -3.12 -0.88
N LYS A 76 22.35 -2.49 0.08
CA LYS A 76 22.41 -2.98 1.48
C LYS A 76 21.02 -3.09 2.10
N VAL A 77 20.16 -2.11 1.87
CA VAL A 77 18.78 -2.16 2.34
C VAL A 77 18.03 -3.34 1.71
N LEU A 78 18.10 -3.50 0.37
CA LEU A 78 17.44 -4.61 -0.32
C LEU A 78 17.91 -5.98 0.18
N GLU A 79 19.22 -6.17 0.35
CA GLU A 79 19.83 -7.42 0.80
C GLU A 79 19.54 -7.73 2.27
N SER A 80 19.05 -6.76 3.04
CA SER A 80 18.67 -6.94 4.45
C SER A 80 17.21 -7.28 4.67
N PHE A 81 16.36 -7.30 3.61
CA PHE A 81 15.02 -7.82 3.71
C PHE A 81 14.99 -9.34 3.87
N HIS A 82 14.03 -9.83 4.62
CA HIS A 82 13.74 -11.25 4.66
C HIS A 82 13.10 -11.72 3.33
N GLU A 83 13.42 -12.94 2.90
CA GLU A 83 12.76 -13.54 1.72
C GLU A 83 11.24 -13.51 1.88
N TYR A 84 10.54 -13.31 0.79
CA TYR A 84 9.07 -13.20 0.69
C TYR A 84 8.47 -11.99 1.40
N THR A 85 9.28 -11.00 1.82
CA THR A 85 8.74 -9.69 2.20
C THR A 85 8.06 -9.04 0.99
N GLU A 86 6.84 -8.55 1.17
CA GLU A 86 6.13 -7.80 0.15
C GLU A 86 6.64 -6.36 0.12
N LEU A 87 7.01 -5.89 -1.07
CA LEU A 87 7.37 -4.50 -1.31
C LEU A 87 6.24 -3.79 -2.04
N ALA A 88 5.55 -2.88 -1.36
CA ALA A 88 4.58 -1.97 -1.96
C ALA A 88 5.33 -0.77 -2.55
N ILE A 89 5.77 -0.89 -3.80
CA ILE A 89 6.59 0.11 -4.48
C ILE A 89 5.73 1.27 -4.92
N GLY A 90 6.11 2.47 -4.48
CA GLY A 90 5.33 3.68 -4.71
C GLY A 90 6.16 4.95 -4.60
N GLY A 91 5.50 6.01 -4.10
CA GLY A 91 6.02 7.36 -3.97
C GLY A 91 5.42 8.30 -5.00
N GLY A 92 6.20 8.74 -6.00
CA GLY A 92 5.71 9.39 -7.22
C GLY A 92 5.08 8.39 -8.18
N ASP A 93 5.54 8.38 -9.42
CA ASP A 93 5.19 7.31 -10.37
C ASP A 93 6.40 6.38 -10.57
N PRO A 94 6.38 5.15 -10.04
CA PRO A 94 7.49 4.22 -10.16
C PRO A 94 7.94 3.94 -11.59
N LEU A 95 7.02 3.99 -12.57
CA LEU A 95 7.35 3.81 -13.99
C LEU A 95 8.28 4.90 -14.55
N SER A 96 8.42 6.02 -13.83
CA SER A 96 9.36 7.09 -14.21
C SER A 96 10.79 6.84 -13.74
N HIS A 97 11.02 5.84 -12.87
CA HIS A 97 12.35 5.60 -12.31
C HIS A 97 13.27 4.93 -13.35
N PRO A 98 14.45 5.50 -13.66
CA PRO A 98 15.33 4.97 -14.71
C PRO A 98 15.83 3.56 -14.41
N ASP A 99 16.05 3.23 -13.15
CA ASP A 99 16.59 1.95 -12.70
C ASP A 99 15.50 0.95 -12.25
N LEU A 100 14.24 1.16 -12.63
CA LEU A 100 13.12 0.31 -12.20
C LEU A 100 13.34 -1.16 -12.54
N ILE A 101 13.71 -1.48 -13.78
CA ILE A 101 13.88 -2.88 -14.21
C ILE A 101 15.06 -3.55 -13.50
N PRO A 102 16.28 -2.97 -13.44
CA PRO A 102 17.38 -3.55 -12.66
C PRO A 102 17.02 -3.75 -11.18
N PHE A 103 16.34 -2.77 -10.58
CA PHE A 103 15.87 -2.86 -9.20
C PHE A 103 14.92 -4.05 -8.98
N LEU A 104 13.92 -4.21 -9.84
CA LEU A 104 12.96 -5.31 -9.73
C LEU A 104 13.61 -6.67 -10.00
N ARG A 105 14.61 -6.74 -10.89
CA ARG A 105 15.42 -7.95 -11.08
C ARG A 105 16.21 -8.30 -9.82
N LYS A 106 16.79 -7.30 -9.14
CA LYS A 106 17.46 -7.52 -7.85
C LYS A 106 16.47 -8.00 -6.78
N CYS A 107 15.27 -7.43 -6.70
CA CYS A 107 14.21 -7.93 -5.81
C CYS A 107 13.87 -9.40 -6.07
N LYS A 108 13.76 -9.79 -7.36
CA LYS A 108 13.50 -11.17 -7.75
C LYS A 108 14.63 -12.13 -7.38
N GLU A 109 15.90 -11.72 -7.52
CA GLU A 109 17.08 -12.49 -7.08
C GLU A 109 17.05 -12.74 -5.57
N LEU A 110 16.54 -11.79 -4.80
CA LEU A 110 16.41 -11.84 -3.35
C LEU A 110 15.11 -12.52 -2.88
N ASN A 111 14.32 -13.09 -3.77
CA ASN A 111 13.00 -13.68 -3.48
C ASN A 111 12.02 -12.71 -2.80
N LEU A 112 12.12 -11.40 -3.03
CA LEU A 112 11.15 -10.41 -2.57
C LEU A 112 9.91 -10.42 -3.45
N ILE A 113 8.79 -9.89 -2.94
CA ILE A 113 7.49 -9.87 -3.63
C ILE A 113 7.10 -8.43 -3.96
N PRO A 114 7.60 -7.86 -5.08
CA PRO A 114 7.24 -6.51 -5.48
C PRO A 114 5.80 -6.40 -5.97
N ASN A 115 5.07 -5.46 -5.41
CA ASN A 115 3.80 -4.94 -5.91
C ASN A 115 3.99 -3.45 -6.21
N MET A 116 3.34 -2.91 -7.21
CA MET A 116 3.61 -1.54 -7.65
C MET A 116 2.32 -0.75 -7.81
N THR A 117 2.30 0.48 -7.28
CA THR A 117 1.19 1.41 -7.49
C THR A 117 1.57 2.48 -8.50
N VAL A 118 0.75 2.62 -9.55
CA VAL A 118 0.98 3.55 -10.66
C VAL A 118 -0.24 4.44 -10.91
N HIS A 119 0.01 5.61 -11.48
CA HIS A 119 -1.07 6.50 -11.92
C HIS A 119 -1.77 5.93 -13.15
N GLN A 120 -3.11 6.05 -13.26
CA GLN A 120 -3.88 5.52 -14.40
C GLN A 120 -3.31 5.94 -15.78
N PHE A 121 -2.96 7.21 -15.95
CA PHE A 121 -2.43 7.69 -17.23
C PHE A 121 -1.02 7.17 -17.52
N ALA A 122 -0.19 7.00 -16.48
CA ALA A 122 1.11 6.35 -16.62
C ALA A 122 0.96 4.88 -17.01
N PHE A 123 0.06 4.16 -16.34
CA PHE A 123 -0.30 2.78 -16.70
C PHE A 123 -0.71 2.67 -18.17
N MET A 124 -1.62 3.53 -18.64
CA MET A 124 -2.08 3.50 -20.02
C MET A 124 -1.01 3.86 -21.04
N LYS A 125 -0.10 4.76 -20.68
CA LYS A 125 1.00 5.19 -21.56
C LYS A 125 2.12 4.17 -21.71
N ASN A 126 2.37 3.37 -20.68
CA ASN A 126 3.54 2.49 -20.60
C ASN A 126 3.16 1.00 -20.69
N GLN A 127 2.19 0.63 -21.54
CA GLN A 127 1.69 -0.75 -21.63
C GLN A 127 2.77 -1.78 -21.99
N GLU A 128 3.71 -1.44 -22.87
CA GLU A 128 4.82 -2.33 -23.23
C GLU A 128 5.70 -2.64 -22.00
N LEU A 129 6.03 -1.62 -21.20
CA LEU A 129 6.78 -1.80 -19.96
C LEU A 129 5.99 -2.65 -18.95
N ILE A 130 4.70 -2.38 -18.76
CA ILE A 130 3.83 -3.17 -17.87
C ILE A 130 3.77 -4.63 -18.32
N GLU A 131 3.59 -4.89 -19.61
CA GLU A 131 3.60 -6.25 -20.16
C GLU A 131 4.95 -6.95 -19.93
N GLN A 132 6.06 -6.24 -20.09
CA GLN A 132 7.39 -6.76 -19.77
C GLN A 132 7.51 -7.15 -18.28
N LEU A 133 7.13 -6.24 -17.37
CA LEU A 133 7.21 -6.48 -15.92
C LEU A 133 6.39 -7.71 -15.49
N VAL A 134 5.20 -7.87 -16.07
CA VAL A 134 4.34 -9.03 -15.79
C VAL A 134 4.89 -10.32 -16.40
N ASN A 135 5.30 -10.29 -17.66
CA ASN A 135 5.79 -11.47 -18.38
C ASN A 135 7.11 -12.01 -17.80
N GLU A 136 8.01 -11.10 -17.39
CA GLU A 136 9.25 -11.46 -16.69
C GLU A 136 9.02 -11.83 -15.22
N LYS A 137 7.78 -11.72 -14.70
CA LYS A 137 7.45 -11.91 -13.27
C LYS A 137 8.33 -11.06 -12.36
N LEU A 138 8.44 -9.78 -12.69
CA LEU A 138 9.15 -8.79 -11.90
C LEU A 138 8.25 -8.09 -10.88
N ILE A 139 6.94 -8.15 -11.09
CA ILE A 139 5.91 -7.69 -10.16
C ILE A 139 4.80 -8.75 -10.02
N TYR A 140 4.20 -8.82 -8.85
CA TYR A 140 3.12 -9.77 -8.53
C TYR A 140 1.74 -9.12 -8.55
N GLY A 141 1.65 -7.84 -8.19
CA GLY A 141 0.41 -7.06 -8.21
C GLY A 141 0.63 -5.66 -8.79
N ILE A 142 -0.42 -5.11 -9.37
CA ILE A 142 -0.45 -3.75 -9.90
C ILE A 142 -1.62 -3.01 -9.27
N GLY A 143 -1.32 -1.98 -8.47
CA GLY A 143 -2.28 -0.98 -8.03
C GLY A 143 -2.38 0.14 -9.06
N VAL A 144 -3.58 0.47 -9.53
CA VAL A 144 -3.77 1.60 -10.44
C VAL A 144 -4.61 2.68 -9.74
N SER A 145 -3.99 3.83 -9.46
CA SER A 145 -4.69 4.99 -8.91
C SER A 145 -5.67 5.55 -9.92
N LEU A 146 -6.95 5.40 -9.64
CA LEU A 146 -8.04 5.72 -10.54
C LEU A 146 -8.23 7.24 -10.67
N VAL A 147 -8.36 7.72 -11.90
CA VAL A 147 -8.63 9.13 -12.24
C VAL A 147 -9.89 9.27 -13.09
N ASP A 148 -9.95 8.56 -14.23
CA ASP A 148 -11.09 8.55 -15.14
C ASP A 148 -11.65 7.13 -15.29
N PRO A 149 -12.76 6.83 -14.58
CA PRO A 149 -13.33 5.48 -14.58
C PRO A 149 -13.99 5.09 -15.88
N LEU A 150 -14.37 6.06 -16.72
CA LEU A 150 -15.21 5.82 -17.89
C LEU A 150 -14.43 5.75 -19.20
N GLN A 151 -13.10 5.84 -19.16
CA GLN A 151 -12.26 5.68 -20.34
C GLN A 151 -12.41 4.23 -20.89
N PRO A 152 -13.06 4.02 -22.05
CA PRO A 152 -13.38 2.66 -22.51
C PRO A 152 -12.14 1.80 -22.78
N GLN A 153 -11.07 2.42 -23.24
CA GLN A 153 -9.80 1.72 -23.47
C GLN A 153 -9.17 1.25 -22.16
N PHE A 154 -9.24 2.06 -21.10
CA PHE A 154 -8.75 1.68 -19.78
C PHE A 154 -9.44 0.43 -19.26
N LEU A 155 -10.78 0.42 -19.27
CA LEU A 155 -11.57 -0.73 -18.82
C LEU A 155 -11.24 -2.02 -19.58
N ARG A 156 -10.99 -1.93 -20.89
CA ARG A 156 -10.56 -3.10 -21.69
C ARG A 156 -9.13 -3.53 -21.37
N THR A 157 -8.26 -2.57 -21.04
CA THR A 157 -6.85 -2.86 -20.75
C THR A 157 -6.69 -3.55 -19.41
N ILE A 158 -7.36 -3.05 -18.35
CA ILE A 158 -7.24 -3.61 -17.00
C ILE A 158 -7.74 -5.05 -16.91
N SER A 159 -8.71 -5.46 -17.75
CA SER A 159 -9.22 -6.83 -17.77
C SER A 159 -8.18 -7.88 -18.22
N LYS A 160 -7.05 -7.46 -18.79
CA LYS A 160 -5.94 -8.35 -19.15
C LYS A 160 -5.09 -8.76 -17.95
N TYR A 161 -5.18 -8.05 -16.84
CA TYR A 161 -4.31 -8.21 -15.67
C TYR A 161 -5.10 -8.71 -14.46
N PRO A 162 -5.09 -10.03 -14.15
CA PRO A 162 -5.90 -10.62 -13.08
C PRO A 162 -5.51 -10.14 -11.68
N ASN A 163 -4.24 -9.71 -11.50
CA ASN A 163 -3.73 -9.19 -10.23
C ASN A 163 -3.68 -7.65 -10.20
N LEU A 164 -4.52 -7.00 -11.02
CA LEU A 164 -4.69 -5.55 -10.96
C LEU A 164 -5.77 -5.19 -9.95
N VAL A 165 -5.47 -4.18 -9.13
CA VAL A 165 -6.38 -3.61 -8.12
C VAL A 165 -6.54 -2.12 -8.41
N LEU A 166 -7.77 -1.64 -8.50
CA LEU A 166 -8.04 -0.21 -8.63
C LEU A 166 -7.92 0.45 -7.25
N HIS A 167 -7.05 1.43 -7.14
CA HIS A 167 -6.90 2.24 -5.94
C HIS A 167 -7.80 3.47 -6.02
N VAL A 168 -8.66 3.64 -5.03
CA VAL A 168 -9.55 4.79 -4.88
C VAL A 168 -9.38 5.40 -3.50
N ILE A 169 -9.45 6.74 -3.40
CA ILE A 169 -9.26 7.43 -2.13
C ILE A 169 -10.63 7.82 -1.57
N ASN A 170 -10.90 7.40 -0.32
CA ASN A 170 -12.08 7.78 0.45
C ASN A 170 -12.11 9.30 0.66
N GLY A 171 -13.15 9.97 0.17
CA GLY A 171 -13.24 11.43 0.15
C GLY A 171 -12.82 12.09 -1.18
N ILE A 172 -12.20 11.34 -2.11
CA ILE A 172 -11.88 11.83 -3.47
C ILE A 172 -12.79 11.15 -4.49
N VAL A 173 -12.86 9.82 -4.48
CA VAL A 173 -13.77 9.07 -5.38
C VAL A 173 -15.23 9.42 -5.09
N THR A 174 -16.06 9.43 -6.14
CA THR A 174 -17.50 9.67 -6.01
C THR A 174 -18.28 8.36 -6.05
N MET A 175 -19.48 8.34 -5.45
CA MET A 175 -20.39 7.19 -5.56
C MET A 175 -20.80 6.91 -7.01
N ASP A 176 -20.87 7.94 -7.86
CA ASP A 176 -21.20 7.74 -9.29
C ASP A 176 -20.06 7.04 -10.02
N THR A 177 -18.81 7.35 -9.68
CA THR A 177 -17.64 6.59 -10.15
C THR A 177 -17.73 5.12 -9.75
N LEU A 178 -18.00 4.82 -8.47
CA LEU A 178 -18.10 3.44 -7.98
C LEU A 178 -19.29 2.70 -8.63
N ARG A 179 -20.44 3.37 -8.84
CA ARG A 179 -21.60 2.81 -9.56
C ARG A 179 -21.27 2.48 -11.03
N ALA A 180 -20.51 3.33 -11.70
CA ALA A 180 -20.10 3.10 -13.08
C ALA A 180 -19.15 1.90 -13.23
N LEU A 181 -18.44 1.54 -12.17
CA LEU A 181 -17.48 0.42 -12.15
C LEU A 181 -18.09 -0.89 -11.64
N LYS A 182 -19.28 -0.86 -11.04
CA LYS A 182 -19.91 -2.05 -10.45
C LYS A 182 -20.17 -3.17 -11.46
N ASN A 183 -20.19 -4.42 -10.96
CA ASN A 183 -20.54 -5.63 -11.74
C ASN A 183 -19.61 -5.90 -12.94
N ARG A 184 -18.34 -5.47 -12.83
CA ARG A 184 -17.32 -5.70 -13.87
C ARG A 184 -16.25 -6.70 -13.43
N GLY A 185 -16.43 -7.37 -12.28
CA GLY A 185 -15.45 -8.32 -11.72
C GLY A 185 -14.14 -7.66 -11.25
N LEU A 186 -14.12 -6.34 -11.05
CA LEU A 186 -12.94 -5.60 -10.64
C LEU A 186 -12.65 -5.80 -9.17
N LYS A 187 -11.37 -5.67 -8.79
CA LYS A 187 -10.88 -5.58 -7.42
C LYS A 187 -10.62 -4.11 -7.10
N ILE A 188 -11.01 -3.65 -5.92
CA ILE A 188 -10.69 -2.28 -5.46
C ILE A 188 -10.01 -2.30 -4.10
N LEU A 189 -9.08 -1.37 -3.92
CA LEU A 189 -8.52 -0.98 -2.64
C LEU A 189 -8.99 0.44 -2.32
N ILE A 190 -9.73 0.59 -1.24
CA ILE A 190 -10.15 1.90 -0.73
C ILE A 190 -9.05 2.39 0.22
N LEU A 191 -8.38 3.46 -0.17
CA LEU A 191 -7.37 4.14 0.64
C LEU A 191 -8.05 5.24 1.47
N GLY A 192 -7.64 5.39 2.72
CA GLY A 192 -8.08 6.52 3.54
C GLY A 192 -7.54 7.85 3.01
N TYR A 193 -8.30 8.93 3.24
CA TYR A 193 -7.82 10.28 2.94
C TYR A 193 -6.73 10.69 3.92
N LYS A 194 -5.53 10.93 3.41
CA LYS A 194 -4.34 11.25 4.22
C LYS A 194 -4.20 12.77 4.41
N THR A 195 -4.26 13.22 5.66
CA THR A 195 -4.20 14.64 6.06
C THR A 195 -2.75 15.08 6.33
N VAL A 196 -1.87 14.81 5.38
CA VAL A 196 -0.46 15.22 5.43
C VAL A 196 -0.06 15.90 4.14
N ARG A 197 0.91 16.81 4.20
CA ARG A 197 1.46 17.54 3.05
C ARG A 197 0.34 18.18 2.21
N ARG A 198 0.29 17.98 0.87
CA ARG A 198 -0.77 18.56 0.02
C ARG A 198 -2.18 18.09 0.39
N GLY A 199 -2.33 16.89 0.96
CA GLY A 199 -3.62 16.44 1.47
C GLY A 199 -4.13 17.29 2.63
N GLU A 200 -3.26 17.71 3.54
CA GLU A 200 -3.57 18.65 4.60
C GLU A 200 -3.86 20.05 4.05
N GLU A 201 -3.01 20.55 3.14
CA GLU A 201 -3.22 21.86 2.50
C GLU A 201 -4.56 21.94 1.76
N TYR A 202 -4.95 20.88 1.04
CA TYR A 202 -6.19 20.84 0.29
C TYR A 202 -7.43 21.05 1.16
N ILE A 203 -7.49 20.43 2.34
CA ILE A 203 -8.63 20.55 3.24
C ILE A 203 -8.58 21.76 4.17
N LYS A 204 -7.58 22.66 4.06
CA LYS A 204 -7.62 23.99 4.70
C LYS A 204 -8.68 24.88 4.07
N GLU A 205 -9.01 24.64 2.79
CA GLU A 205 -10.11 25.32 2.11
C GLU A 205 -11.45 24.71 2.55
N ASP A 206 -12.35 25.53 3.11
CA ASP A 206 -13.62 25.06 3.68
C ASP A 206 -14.46 24.25 2.68
N TRP A 207 -14.51 24.69 1.42
CA TRP A 207 -15.22 23.95 0.36
C TRP A 207 -14.63 22.57 0.10
N ALA A 208 -13.31 22.43 0.13
CA ALA A 208 -12.63 21.15 -0.10
C ALA A 208 -12.83 20.21 1.07
N LYS A 209 -12.75 20.72 2.29
CA LYS A 209 -13.03 19.99 3.54
C LYS A 209 -14.45 19.43 3.53
N GLU A 210 -15.44 20.26 3.19
CA GLU A 210 -16.84 19.84 3.08
C GLU A 210 -17.03 18.80 1.98
N LEU A 211 -16.39 19.00 0.81
CA LEU A 211 -16.47 18.05 -0.31
C LEU A 211 -15.90 16.68 0.08
N VAL A 212 -14.73 16.64 0.74
CA VAL A 212 -14.10 15.39 1.22
C VAL A 212 -15.03 14.71 2.23
N ALA A 213 -15.54 15.44 3.23
CA ALA A 213 -16.42 14.89 4.24
C ALA A 213 -17.73 14.31 3.64
N ASN A 214 -18.33 15.02 2.70
CA ASN A 214 -19.56 14.56 2.02
C ASN A 214 -19.32 13.27 1.21
N LYS A 215 -18.19 13.16 0.52
CA LYS A 215 -17.83 11.95 -0.22
C LYS A 215 -17.50 10.78 0.71
N GLN A 216 -16.80 11.02 1.83
CA GLN A 216 -16.54 10.01 2.85
C GLN A 216 -17.84 9.48 3.43
N LYS A 217 -18.76 10.38 3.82
CA LYS A 217 -20.07 10.01 4.30
C LYS A 217 -20.86 9.18 3.27
N ALA A 218 -20.82 9.58 2.00
CA ALA A 218 -21.50 8.84 0.95
C ALA A 218 -20.99 7.40 0.78
N ILE A 219 -19.68 7.18 0.89
CA ILE A 219 -19.09 5.83 0.86
C ILE A 219 -19.47 5.06 2.13
N TYR A 220 -19.33 5.68 3.31
CA TYR A 220 -19.72 5.08 4.58
C TYR A 220 -21.16 4.58 4.58
N ASP A 221 -22.11 5.42 4.14
CA ASP A 221 -23.54 5.10 4.11
C ASP A 221 -23.89 3.99 3.08
N ASN A 222 -23.09 3.84 2.02
CA ASN A 222 -23.36 2.87 0.95
C ASN A 222 -22.45 1.62 1.00
N LEU A 223 -21.49 1.53 1.91
CA LEU A 223 -20.51 0.44 1.96
C LEU A 223 -21.19 -0.93 2.13
N GLY A 224 -22.17 -1.04 3.04
CA GLY A 224 -22.93 -2.28 3.22
C GLY A 224 -23.61 -2.72 1.92
N ARG A 225 -24.27 -1.79 1.22
CA ARG A 225 -24.88 -2.08 -0.08
C ARG A 225 -23.86 -2.53 -1.13
N MET A 226 -22.67 -1.95 -1.17
CA MET A 226 -21.61 -2.34 -2.11
C MET A 226 -21.14 -3.78 -1.86
N ILE A 227 -21.09 -4.19 -0.60
CA ILE A 227 -20.75 -5.55 -0.18
C ILE A 227 -21.87 -6.52 -0.52
N ASP A 228 -23.10 -6.24 -0.08
CA ASP A 228 -24.27 -7.12 -0.25
C ASP A 228 -24.61 -7.36 -1.73
N GLU A 229 -24.56 -6.31 -2.55
CA GLU A 229 -24.80 -6.39 -4.00
C GLU A 229 -23.55 -6.85 -4.79
N LYS A 230 -22.43 -7.14 -4.12
CA LYS A 230 -21.17 -7.60 -4.73
C LYS A 230 -20.73 -6.72 -5.90
N TRP A 231 -20.66 -5.40 -5.69
CA TRP A 231 -20.30 -4.46 -6.75
C TRP A 231 -18.92 -4.75 -7.34
N PHE A 232 -18.01 -5.27 -6.52
CA PHE A 232 -16.64 -5.64 -6.88
C PHE A 232 -16.36 -7.09 -6.45
N SER A 233 -15.44 -7.74 -7.13
CA SER A 233 -15.01 -9.10 -6.76
C SER A 233 -14.23 -9.13 -5.45
N VAL A 234 -13.49 -8.04 -5.16
CA VAL A 234 -12.80 -7.80 -3.90
C VAL A 234 -12.94 -6.31 -3.54
N ILE A 235 -13.25 -6.04 -2.28
CA ILE A 235 -13.14 -4.72 -1.66
C ILE A 235 -12.15 -4.86 -0.51
N SER A 236 -11.00 -4.19 -0.61
CA SER A 236 -10.01 -4.11 0.45
C SER A 236 -9.81 -2.68 0.93
N PHE A 237 -9.20 -2.53 2.10
CA PHE A 237 -9.01 -1.25 2.78
C PHE A 237 -7.57 -1.14 3.28
N ASP A 238 -6.99 0.06 3.20
CA ASP A 238 -5.81 0.35 4.01
C ASP A 238 -6.22 0.65 5.46
N ASN A 239 -5.26 0.69 6.37
CA ASN A 239 -5.51 0.91 7.80
C ASN A 239 -6.28 2.21 8.08
N LEU A 240 -6.00 3.27 7.32
CA LEU A 240 -6.69 4.55 7.48
C LEU A 240 -8.14 4.48 6.97
N ALA A 241 -8.40 3.78 5.87
CA ALA A 241 -9.77 3.56 5.39
C ALA A 241 -10.58 2.70 6.36
N ILE A 242 -9.97 1.70 7.02
CA ILE A 242 -10.61 0.95 8.10
C ILE A 242 -11.10 1.88 9.21
N LYS A 243 -10.25 2.82 9.66
CA LYS A 243 -10.62 3.81 10.68
C LYS A 243 -11.71 4.78 10.20
N GLN A 244 -11.70 5.18 8.93
CA GLN A 244 -12.65 6.15 8.37
C GLN A 244 -14.01 5.53 8.00
N LEU A 245 -14.05 4.26 7.61
CA LEU A 245 -15.25 3.60 7.08
C LEU A 245 -15.84 2.54 8.03
N GLU A 246 -15.09 2.15 9.07
CA GLU A 246 -15.52 1.20 10.10
C GLU A 246 -16.17 -0.08 9.52
N PRO A 247 -15.50 -0.81 8.59
CA PRO A 247 -16.10 -1.96 7.93
C PRO A 247 -16.48 -3.08 8.90
N LYS A 248 -15.87 -3.16 10.08
CA LYS A 248 -16.22 -4.09 11.17
C LYS A 248 -17.71 -4.06 11.51
N ARG A 249 -18.37 -2.90 11.47
CA ARG A 249 -19.82 -2.75 11.74
C ARG A 249 -20.73 -3.52 10.76
N LEU A 250 -20.20 -3.97 9.63
CA LEU A 250 -20.92 -4.65 8.55
C LEU A 250 -20.65 -6.16 8.52
N MET A 251 -19.90 -6.69 9.48
CA MET A 251 -19.46 -8.08 9.51
C MET A 251 -19.83 -8.72 10.84
N SER A 252 -19.88 -10.04 10.87
CA SER A 252 -19.87 -10.79 12.13
C SER A 252 -18.49 -10.66 12.79
N GLU A 253 -18.41 -10.88 14.10
CA GLU A 253 -17.14 -10.88 14.82
C GLU A 253 -16.23 -12.02 14.32
N GLU A 254 -16.80 -13.17 13.96
CA GLU A 254 -16.07 -14.30 13.39
C GLU A 254 -15.45 -13.95 12.04
N ASP A 255 -16.23 -13.34 11.11
CA ASP A 255 -15.70 -12.91 9.81
C ASP A 255 -14.62 -11.86 9.98
N TRP A 256 -14.83 -10.88 10.88
CA TRP A 256 -13.84 -9.85 11.15
C TRP A 256 -12.51 -10.46 11.62
N ASN A 257 -12.55 -11.34 12.61
CA ASN A 257 -11.36 -11.98 13.17
C ASN A 257 -10.63 -12.86 12.15
N THR A 258 -11.36 -13.41 11.15
CA THR A 258 -10.79 -14.20 10.07
C THR A 258 -10.09 -13.33 9.02
N MET A 259 -10.65 -12.15 8.72
CA MET A 259 -10.20 -11.29 7.60
C MET A 259 -9.23 -10.19 8.05
N TYR A 260 -9.32 -9.76 9.31
CA TYR A 260 -8.54 -8.66 9.82
C TYR A 260 -7.12 -9.08 10.19
N MET A 261 -6.13 -8.41 9.61
CA MET A 261 -4.72 -8.77 9.77
C MET A 261 -4.04 -8.14 11.00
N GLY A 262 -4.78 -7.39 11.83
CA GLY A 262 -4.25 -6.78 13.06
C GLY A 262 -3.25 -5.64 12.83
N ASP A 263 -3.33 -4.95 11.70
CA ASP A 263 -2.31 -4.02 11.23
C ASP A 263 -2.80 -2.56 11.17
N ASP A 264 -3.83 -2.22 11.96
CA ASP A 264 -4.47 -0.90 11.98
C ASP A 264 -3.93 0.05 13.05
N GLY A 265 -2.94 -0.39 13.81
CA GLY A 265 -2.34 0.39 14.90
C GLY A 265 -3.27 0.66 16.08
N GLN A 266 -4.35 -0.11 16.27
CA GLN A 266 -5.26 0.08 17.42
C GLN A 266 -4.62 -0.29 18.74
N ASP A 267 -3.62 -1.16 18.72
CA ASP A 267 -2.81 -1.57 19.88
C ASP A 267 -1.53 -0.77 20.03
N GLY A 268 -1.49 0.45 19.50
CA GLY A 268 -0.28 1.27 19.43
C GLY A 268 0.72 0.78 18.41
N GLU A 269 0.27 0.03 17.39
CA GLU A 269 1.07 -0.56 16.32
C GLU A 269 2.10 -1.61 16.79
N GLN A 270 1.90 -2.18 17.98
CA GLN A 270 2.79 -3.24 18.48
C GLN A 270 2.67 -4.54 17.68
N THR A 271 1.50 -4.80 17.08
CA THR A 271 1.25 -5.98 16.25
C THR A 271 1.43 -5.71 14.76
N SER A 272 1.68 -4.46 14.35
CA SER A 272 1.91 -4.15 12.92
C SER A 272 3.12 -4.90 12.38
N ALA A 273 2.93 -5.61 11.27
CA ALA A 273 3.98 -6.28 10.52
C ALA A 273 4.40 -5.49 9.26
N SER A 274 4.14 -4.19 9.23
CA SER A 274 4.50 -3.30 8.14
C SER A 274 5.39 -2.14 8.58
N MET A 275 6.09 -1.54 7.63
CA MET A 275 6.88 -0.32 7.79
C MET A 275 6.97 0.46 6.49
N TYR A 276 7.54 1.65 6.54
CA TYR A 276 7.77 2.52 5.40
C TYR A 276 9.27 2.83 5.24
N ILE A 277 9.76 2.77 4.00
CA ILE A 277 11.10 3.23 3.63
C ILE A 277 11.00 4.29 2.53
N ASP A 278 11.59 5.45 2.78
CA ASP A 278 11.81 6.51 1.79
C ASP A 278 13.20 6.34 1.17
N GLY A 279 13.26 5.67 0.02
CA GLY A 279 14.52 5.46 -0.72
C GLY A 279 15.03 6.72 -1.43
N VAL A 280 14.25 7.82 -1.44
CA VAL A 280 14.71 9.12 -1.97
C VAL A 280 15.50 9.89 -0.92
N GLU A 281 14.99 9.92 0.32
CA GLU A 281 15.61 10.64 1.43
C GLU A 281 16.43 9.71 2.34
N MET A 282 16.46 8.41 2.04
CA MET A 282 17.14 7.36 2.81
C MET A 282 16.72 7.36 4.29
N GLN A 283 15.40 7.39 4.49
CA GLN A 283 14.76 7.41 5.80
C GLN A 283 13.73 6.30 5.94
N TYR A 284 13.38 5.96 7.17
CA TYR A 284 12.33 5.00 7.48
C TYR A 284 11.36 5.54 8.54
N ALA A 285 10.16 4.98 8.57
CA ALA A 285 9.12 5.33 9.52
C ALA A 285 8.12 4.17 9.66
N ARG A 286 7.15 4.30 10.56
CA ARG A 286 6.06 3.32 10.70
C ARG A 286 5.20 3.21 9.46
N ASN A 287 4.83 4.35 8.89
CA ASN A 287 4.03 4.42 7.68
C ASN A 287 4.30 5.72 6.91
N SER A 288 3.74 5.86 5.72
CA SER A 288 3.95 7.03 4.86
C SER A 288 3.37 8.33 5.41
N CYS A 289 2.40 8.25 6.35
CA CYS A 289 1.76 9.42 6.98
C CYS A 289 2.52 9.97 8.18
N ASP A 290 3.41 9.17 8.77
CA ASP A 290 4.24 9.62 9.88
C ASP A 290 5.40 10.50 9.37
N VAL A 291 5.06 11.75 9.07
CA VAL A 291 5.99 12.73 8.49
C VAL A 291 6.89 13.40 9.53
N ASN A 292 6.53 13.30 10.80
CA ASN A 292 7.25 13.94 11.90
C ASN A 292 8.29 13.01 12.56
N HIS A 293 8.16 11.70 12.38
CA HIS A 293 9.05 10.70 12.96
C HIS A 293 9.71 9.90 11.82
N ARG A 294 10.64 10.56 11.14
CA ARG A 294 11.50 10.00 10.09
C ARG A 294 12.89 9.79 10.65
N TYR A 295 13.43 8.60 10.47
CA TYR A 295 14.73 8.20 10.98
C TYR A 295 15.66 7.85 9.84
N ASP A 296 16.91 8.28 9.92
CA ASP A 296 17.91 7.95 8.90
C ASP A 296 18.26 6.45 8.93
N ILE A 297 18.32 5.85 7.77
CA ILE A 297 18.65 4.43 7.60
C ILE A 297 20.07 4.16 8.15
N GLY A 298 21.04 5.00 7.82
CA GLY A 298 22.44 4.79 8.22
C GLY A 298 22.94 3.41 7.77
N ASN A 299 23.48 2.65 8.72
CA ASN A 299 23.95 1.28 8.48
C ASN A 299 23.00 0.19 8.99
N LYS A 300 21.75 0.55 9.31
CA LYS A 300 20.79 -0.41 9.88
C LYS A 300 20.25 -1.36 8.81
N THR A 301 20.04 -2.59 9.20
CA THR A 301 19.26 -3.58 8.46
C THR A 301 17.77 -3.27 8.58
N VAL A 302 16.96 -3.83 7.67
CA VAL A 302 15.49 -3.69 7.73
C VAL A 302 14.93 -4.22 9.05
N THR A 303 15.45 -5.34 9.54
CA THR A 303 15.03 -5.90 10.84
C THR A 303 15.35 -4.96 11.99
N GLU A 304 16.55 -4.35 12.03
CA GLU A 304 16.91 -3.38 13.07
C GLU A 304 16.05 -2.11 13.00
N MET A 305 15.76 -1.61 11.79
CA MET A 305 14.83 -0.48 11.60
C MET A 305 13.44 -0.80 12.11
N TYR A 306 12.92 -1.98 11.76
CA TYR A 306 11.61 -2.44 12.16
C TYR A 306 11.49 -2.60 13.68
N GLN A 307 12.47 -3.26 14.30
CA GLN A 307 12.49 -3.43 15.76
C GLN A 307 12.59 -2.10 16.49
N PHE A 308 13.46 -1.18 16.03
CA PHE A 308 13.54 0.17 16.58
C PHE A 308 12.18 0.89 16.57
N LEU A 309 11.42 0.82 15.47
CA LEU A 309 10.09 1.45 15.39
C LEU A 309 9.10 0.84 16.39
N ARG A 310 9.21 -0.43 16.69
CA ARG A 310 8.36 -1.11 17.68
C ARG A 310 8.71 -0.73 19.11
N ASP A 311 9.99 -0.67 19.43
CA ASP A 311 10.48 -0.33 20.77
C ASP A 311 10.13 1.10 21.20
N LEU A 312 9.96 2.02 20.22
CA LEU A 312 9.52 3.39 20.50
C LEU A 312 8.14 3.46 21.19
N ASN A 313 7.28 2.45 21.04
CA ASN A 313 5.97 2.39 21.68
C ASN A 313 6.00 1.71 23.05
N GLY A 314 6.95 0.80 23.27
CA GLY A 314 7.08 0.09 24.55
C GLY A 314 7.61 0.95 25.72
N GLY A 315 8.19 2.12 25.41
CA GLY A 315 8.82 2.99 26.42
C GLY A 315 7.95 4.10 27.03
N ASN A 316 6.73 4.30 26.52
CA ASN A 316 5.90 5.45 26.96
C ASN A 316 4.95 5.16 28.13
N ASP A 317 4.84 3.93 28.62
CA ASP A 317 3.98 3.58 29.75
C ASP A 317 4.65 3.66 31.13
N GLU A 318 5.97 3.91 31.21
CA GLU A 318 6.67 3.95 32.52
C GLU A 318 6.97 5.36 33.06
N THR A 319 6.58 6.45 32.40
CA THR A 319 6.91 7.81 32.87
C THR A 319 5.71 8.70 33.19
N ASN A 320 4.51 8.16 33.38
CA ASN A 320 3.37 8.93 33.97
C ASN A 320 2.67 8.11 35.06
N SER A 321 3.35 7.94 36.17
CA SER A 321 2.75 7.62 37.47
C SER A 321 3.04 8.71 38.47
#